data_881e8c2f980751f4e118fd14b7bd5c95
#
_entry.id   881e8c2f980751f4e118fd14b7bd5c95
#
_cell.length_a   1.000
_cell.length_b   1.000
_cell.length_c   1.000
_cell.angle_alpha   90.00
_cell.angle_beta   90.00
_cell.angle_gamma   90.00
#
_symmetry.space_group_name_H-M   'P 1'
#
loop_
_entity.id
_entity.type
_entity.pdbx_description
1 polymer ?
#
loop_
_entity_poly.entity_id
_entity_poly.type
_entity_poly.pdbx_seq_one_letter_code
_entity_poly.pdbx_strand_id
1 'polypeptide(L)'
;MNRTILHSDCNCFYASVELLHHPELRGKPVAVGGDPEARHGIVLTADYTAKRYGVKTGMALWQAKQVCPDITFLPPRMDLYLRFSRMAQEIYADYTDKREPYGIDESWLDVTDSATLKGDGFHIAQEISSRMKKELGITVSVGVSFNKIFAKLGSDYKKPDAITTMYEDEFQRKAWCLPVSDLLYVGNATNKKLYSMGIRTIGDLAKSDETLLVRKLGKMGSILWAFANGYDESPVKLENTSAPVKSVGNSTTTLRDMETDEDVKIVLYILAESVAARLRENGFRCRTVEISVRDKELFHFSKQVKLQNASNITKEIAEAGYRLYKDNYRLPADDKELKSSRPEFFQ
;
A
#
# COMPACT_ATOMS: atom_id res chain seq x y z
N MET A 1 7.83 31.98 2.91
CA MET A 1 8.82 30.87 3.02
C MET A 1 8.36 29.76 2.08
N ASN A 2 9.25 29.22 1.26
CA ASN A 2 8.89 28.08 0.42
C ASN A 2 8.65 26.85 1.30
N ARG A 3 7.60 26.08 1.04
CA ARG A 3 7.31 24.83 1.78
C ARG A 3 8.48 23.87 1.64
N THR A 4 8.77 23.15 2.72
CA THR A 4 9.78 22.08 2.72
C THR A 4 9.13 20.80 3.22
N ILE A 5 8.86 19.88 2.28
CA ILE A 5 8.21 18.62 2.54
C ILE A 5 9.22 17.50 2.33
N LEU A 6 9.36 16.63 3.31
CA LEU A 6 10.10 15.39 3.20
C LEU A 6 9.13 14.25 2.97
N HIS A 7 9.57 13.24 2.23
CA HIS A 7 8.96 11.91 2.21
C HIS A 7 10.02 10.88 2.56
N SER A 8 9.85 10.19 3.69
CA SER A 8 10.73 9.14 4.15
C SER A 8 10.10 7.77 3.90
N ASP A 9 10.87 6.85 3.32
CA ASP A 9 10.43 5.51 2.91
C ASP A 9 11.46 4.47 3.39
N CYS A 10 11.03 3.54 4.22
CA CYS A 10 11.90 2.50 4.79
C CYS A 10 12.26 1.47 3.72
N ASN A 11 13.55 1.32 3.45
CA ASN A 11 14.03 0.46 2.37
C ASN A 11 13.74 -1.03 2.65
N CYS A 12 12.99 -1.68 1.75
CA CYS A 12 12.63 -3.10 1.87
C CYS A 12 12.12 -3.46 3.27
N PHE A 13 11.21 -2.67 3.82
CA PHE A 13 10.89 -2.57 5.23
C PHE A 13 10.79 -3.94 5.93
N TYR A 14 9.87 -4.82 5.53
CA TYR A 14 9.71 -6.12 6.20
C TYR A 14 10.98 -6.96 6.13
N ALA A 15 11.60 -7.05 4.96
CA ALA A 15 12.83 -7.81 4.80
C ALA A 15 13.98 -7.21 5.62
N SER A 16 14.09 -5.88 5.71
CA SER A 16 15.08 -5.20 6.53
C SER A 16 14.91 -5.49 8.02
N VAL A 17 13.66 -5.45 8.52
CA VAL A 17 13.35 -5.79 9.91
C VAL A 17 13.63 -7.26 10.19
N GLU A 18 13.27 -8.18 9.28
CA GLU A 18 13.60 -9.61 9.46
C GLU A 18 15.12 -9.85 9.51
N LEU A 19 15.89 -9.20 8.65
CA LEU A 19 17.36 -9.35 8.60
C LEU A 19 18.07 -8.83 9.86
N LEU A 20 17.43 -7.99 10.67
CA LEU A 20 17.94 -7.64 12.01
C LEU A 20 17.87 -8.82 12.98
N HIS A 21 16.85 -9.67 12.82
CA HIS A 21 16.62 -10.84 13.67
C HIS A 21 17.24 -12.13 13.09
N HIS A 22 17.65 -12.09 11.83
CA HIS A 22 18.29 -13.18 11.10
C HIS A 22 19.63 -12.73 10.49
N PRO A 23 20.65 -12.40 11.35
CA PRO A 23 21.93 -11.87 10.86
C PRO A 23 22.69 -12.87 9.96
N GLU A 24 22.42 -14.17 10.08
CA GLU A 24 23.00 -15.26 9.26
C GLU A 24 22.51 -15.22 7.79
N LEU A 25 21.44 -14.50 7.52
CA LEU A 25 20.88 -14.31 6.17
C LEU A 25 21.37 -13.03 5.49
N ARG A 26 22.15 -12.20 6.17
CA ARG A 26 22.69 -10.97 5.56
C ARG A 26 23.55 -11.29 4.35
N GLY A 27 23.31 -10.58 3.26
CA GLY A 27 24.00 -10.79 1.99
C GLY A 27 23.47 -11.94 1.14
N LYS A 28 22.54 -12.75 1.65
CA LYS A 28 21.79 -13.74 0.89
C LYS A 28 20.47 -13.16 0.37
N PRO A 29 19.91 -13.67 -0.73
CA PRO A 29 18.61 -13.21 -1.21
C PRO A 29 17.49 -13.67 -0.26
N VAL A 30 16.76 -12.69 0.29
CA VAL A 30 15.67 -12.93 1.25
C VAL A 30 14.40 -12.21 0.78
N ALA A 31 13.27 -12.86 0.97
CA ALA A 31 11.96 -12.24 0.83
C ALA A 31 11.04 -12.63 1.99
N VAL A 32 10.20 -11.69 2.39
CA VAL A 32 9.06 -11.96 3.26
C VAL A 32 7.88 -12.30 2.38
N GLY A 33 7.24 -13.42 2.64
CA GLY A 33 6.13 -13.90 1.84
C GLY A 33 5.14 -14.72 2.64
N GLY A 34 3.94 -14.88 2.09
CA GLY A 34 2.91 -15.73 2.68
C GLY A 34 3.26 -17.21 2.58
N ASP A 35 2.35 -18.05 3.07
CA ASP A 35 2.49 -19.51 3.04
C ASP A 35 1.96 -20.05 1.69
N PRO A 36 2.82 -20.72 0.88
CA PRO A 36 2.38 -21.35 -0.37
C PRO A 36 1.34 -22.46 -0.15
N GLU A 37 1.46 -23.22 0.94
CA GLU A 37 0.53 -24.31 1.25
C GLU A 37 -0.83 -23.79 1.65
N ALA A 38 -0.86 -22.60 2.29
CA ALA A 38 -2.10 -21.88 2.60
C ALA A 38 -2.66 -21.06 1.42
N ARG A 39 -2.13 -21.25 0.19
CA ARG A 39 -2.49 -20.47 -1.02
C ARG A 39 -2.23 -18.96 -0.92
N HIS A 40 -1.48 -18.48 0.07
CA HIS A 40 -1.08 -17.10 0.28
C HIS A 40 0.33 -16.81 -0.25
N GLY A 41 0.80 -17.58 -1.19
CA GLY A 41 2.18 -17.60 -1.65
C GLY A 41 2.60 -16.42 -2.54
N ILE A 42 2.54 -15.19 -2.04
CA ILE A 42 3.10 -14.00 -2.73
C ILE A 42 4.23 -13.37 -1.94
N VAL A 43 5.16 -12.71 -2.67
CA VAL A 43 6.21 -11.87 -2.11
C VAL A 43 5.58 -10.56 -1.60
N LEU A 44 5.66 -10.30 -0.30
CA LEU A 44 5.27 -9.02 0.31
C LEU A 44 6.39 -7.99 0.17
N THR A 45 7.63 -8.38 0.48
CA THR A 45 8.81 -7.54 0.34
C THR A 45 10.02 -8.43 0.09
N ALA A 46 10.91 -8.01 -0.82
CA ALA A 46 12.19 -8.67 -1.06
C ALA A 46 13.34 -7.72 -0.72
N ASP A 47 14.44 -8.24 -0.20
CA ASP A 47 15.66 -7.48 0.01
C ASP A 47 16.29 -7.04 -1.31
N TYR A 48 17.30 -6.16 -1.27
CA TYR A 48 17.94 -5.69 -2.51
C TYR A 48 18.77 -6.77 -3.19
N THR A 49 19.21 -7.79 -2.48
CA THR A 49 19.91 -8.94 -3.07
C THR A 49 18.94 -9.73 -3.96
N ALA A 50 17.76 -10.09 -3.43
CA ALA A 50 16.73 -10.77 -4.21
C ALA A 50 16.17 -9.90 -5.36
N LYS A 51 16.02 -8.59 -5.14
CA LYS A 51 15.57 -7.64 -6.20
C LYS A 51 16.51 -7.59 -7.41
N ARG A 52 17.83 -7.77 -7.22
CA ARG A 52 18.80 -7.84 -8.33
C ARG A 52 18.56 -9.03 -9.25
N TYR A 53 18.01 -10.13 -8.74
CA TYR A 53 17.59 -11.30 -9.53
C TYR A 53 16.22 -11.11 -10.20
N GLY A 54 15.55 -9.95 -9.99
CA GLY A 54 14.26 -9.65 -10.59
C GLY A 54 13.05 -10.01 -9.74
N VAL A 55 13.24 -10.37 -8.46
CA VAL A 55 12.13 -10.60 -7.52
C VAL A 55 11.39 -9.30 -7.24
N LYS A 56 10.06 -9.32 -7.35
CA LYS A 56 9.18 -8.15 -7.18
C LYS A 56 8.08 -8.42 -6.16
N THR A 57 7.67 -7.38 -5.46
CA THR A 57 6.45 -7.40 -4.61
C THR A 57 5.23 -7.81 -5.44
N GLY A 58 4.39 -8.68 -4.86
CA GLY A 58 3.21 -9.24 -5.54
C GLY A 58 3.51 -10.43 -6.45
N MET A 59 4.77 -10.79 -6.67
CA MET A 59 5.16 -11.98 -7.43
C MET A 59 4.82 -13.24 -6.62
N ALA A 60 4.29 -14.29 -7.29
CA ALA A 60 4.09 -15.57 -6.63
C ALA A 60 5.42 -16.17 -6.16
N LEU A 61 5.44 -16.85 -5.01
CA LEU A 61 6.69 -17.39 -4.44
C LEU A 61 7.37 -18.38 -5.38
N TRP A 62 6.61 -19.20 -6.13
CA TRP A 62 7.16 -20.11 -7.12
C TRP A 62 7.85 -19.38 -8.27
N GLN A 63 7.30 -18.22 -8.72
CA GLN A 63 7.95 -17.37 -9.73
C GLN A 63 9.24 -16.74 -9.19
N ALA A 64 9.18 -16.25 -7.93
CA ALA A 64 10.37 -15.72 -7.27
C ALA A 64 11.48 -16.77 -7.15
N LYS A 65 11.11 -18.04 -6.85
CA LYS A 65 12.05 -19.16 -6.80
C LYS A 65 12.64 -19.50 -8.17
N GLN A 66 11.88 -19.33 -9.25
CA GLN A 66 12.40 -19.52 -10.62
C GLN A 66 13.48 -18.49 -10.99
N VAL A 67 13.29 -17.20 -10.65
CA VAL A 67 14.25 -16.14 -10.99
C VAL A 67 15.41 -16.06 -9.98
N CYS A 68 15.21 -16.54 -8.75
CA CYS A 68 16.19 -16.54 -7.68
C CYS A 68 16.15 -17.89 -6.93
N PRO A 69 16.82 -18.95 -7.45
CA PRO A 69 16.76 -20.31 -6.87
C PRO A 69 17.19 -20.41 -5.41
N ASP A 70 18.14 -19.58 -4.99
CA ASP A 70 18.68 -19.57 -3.62
C ASP A 70 17.93 -18.66 -2.66
N ILE A 71 16.77 -18.12 -3.07
CA ILE A 71 15.97 -17.22 -2.23
C ILE A 71 15.44 -17.93 -0.98
N THR A 72 15.60 -17.27 0.17
CA THR A 72 15.01 -17.69 1.44
C THR A 72 13.73 -16.92 1.69
N PHE A 73 12.64 -17.62 1.95
CA PHE A 73 11.36 -17.01 2.32
C PHE A 73 11.19 -17.04 3.84
N LEU A 74 10.81 -15.89 4.42
CA LEU A 74 10.47 -15.74 5.82
C LEU A 74 8.98 -15.40 5.96
N PRO A 75 8.27 -15.97 6.94
CA PRO A 75 6.88 -15.63 7.20
C PRO A 75 6.76 -14.20 7.73
N PRO A 76 5.67 -13.48 7.43
CA PRO A 76 5.47 -12.11 7.89
C PRO A 76 5.16 -12.06 9.40
N ARG A 77 5.77 -11.12 10.11
CA ARG A 77 5.53 -10.82 11.54
C ARG A 77 4.97 -9.40 11.70
N MET A 78 3.67 -9.23 11.41
CA MET A 78 3.03 -7.90 11.34
C MET A 78 3.16 -7.09 12.63
N ASP A 79 3.05 -7.73 13.81
CA ASP A 79 3.20 -7.04 15.11
C ASP A 79 4.60 -6.42 15.25
N LEU A 80 5.63 -7.13 14.77
CA LEU A 80 7.00 -6.63 14.76
C LEU A 80 7.15 -5.43 13.82
N TYR A 81 6.56 -5.50 12.63
CA TYR A 81 6.62 -4.39 11.66
C TYR A 81 5.87 -3.15 12.17
N LEU A 82 4.71 -3.31 12.77
CA LEU A 82 3.97 -2.23 13.41
C LEU A 82 4.75 -1.59 14.57
N ARG A 83 5.53 -2.38 15.31
CA ARG A 83 6.42 -1.85 16.35
C ARG A 83 7.52 -0.98 15.73
N PHE A 84 8.23 -1.46 14.70
CA PHE A 84 9.26 -0.68 14.02
C PHE A 84 8.69 0.57 13.34
N SER A 85 7.49 0.48 12.75
CA SER A 85 6.77 1.63 12.20
C SER A 85 6.56 2.72 13.26
N ARG A 86 6.08 2.35 14.45
CA ARG A 86 5.90 3.31 15.56
C ARG A 86 7.22 3.95 16.00
N MET A 87 8.29 3.16 16.13
CA MET A 87 9.61 3.69 16.47
C MET A 87 10.12 4.66 15.41
N ALA A 88 9.87 4.41 14.12
CA ALA A 88 10.19 5.35 13.05
C ALA A 88 9.37 6.66 13.18
N GLN A 89 8.07 6.57 13.49
CA GLN A 89 7.23 7.74 13.73
C GLN A 89 7.69 8.56 14.96
N GLU A 90 8.22 7.91 15.99
CA GLU A 90 8.84 8.59 17.15
C GLU A 90 10.09 9.40 16.74
N ILE A 91 10.94 8.84 15.87
CA ILE A 91 12.08 9.60 15.32
C ILE A 91 11.60 10.82 14.53
N TYR A 92 10.58 10.68 13.68
CA TYR A 92 10.03 11.79 12.90
C TYR A 92 9.41 12.89 13.79
N ALA A 93 8.83 12.50 14.94
CA ALA A 93 8.23 13.40 15.92
C ALA A 93 9.19 14.49 16.44
N ASP A 94 10.46 14.16 16.53
CA ASP A 94 11.47 15.11 16.99
C ASP A 94 11.72 16.27 16.00
N TYR A 95 11.22 16.16 14.78
CA TYR A 95 11.43 17.16 13.72
C TYR A 95 10.17 17.97 13.40
N THR A 96 8.98 17.37 13.52
CA THR A 96 7.73 18.05 13.22
C THR A 96 6.53 17.29 13.79
N ASP A 97 5.46 18.01 14.12
CA ASP A 97 4.13 17.48 14.45
C ASP A 97 3.25 17.27 13.20
N LYS A 98 3.65 17.88 12.06
CA LYS A 98 2.99 17.71 10.76
C LYS A 98 3.53 16.46 10.07
N ARG A 99 3.01 15.29 10.49
CA ARG A 99 3.41 13.96 10.00
C ARG A 99 2.21 13.22 9.47
N GLU A 100 2.27 12.81 8.24
CA GLU A 100 1.21 12.06 7.58
C GLU A 100 1.75 10.70 7.13
N PRO A 101 1.47 9.62 7.88
CA PRO A 101 1.82 8.26 7.47
C PRO A 101 1.16 7.89 6.15
N TYR A 102 1.90 7.21 5.27
CA TYR A 102 1.42 6.63 4.02
C TYR A 102 1.81 5.14 3.98
N GLY A 103 0.93 4.30 4.53
CA GLY A 103 1.29 2.93 4.89
C GLY A 103 1.99 2.85 6.25
N ILE A 104 2.68 1.72 6.50
CA ILE A 104 3.37 1.48 7.78
C ILE A 104 4.87 1.77 7.71
N ASP A 105 5.40 2.04 6.53
CA ASP A 105 6.82 2.21 6.25
C ASP A 105 7.17 3.55 5.59
N GLU A 106 6.18 4.38 5.30
CA GLU A 106 6.35 5.68 4.65
C GLU A 106 5.67 6.81 5.42
N SER A 107 6.22 8.01 5.34
CA SER A 107 5.60 9.20 5.93
C SER A 107 5.99 10.47 5.20
N TRP A 108 5.02 11.39 5.00
CA TRP A 108 5.33 12.78 4.69
C TRP A 108 5.54 13.58 5.96
N LEU A 109 6.50 14.50 5.92
CA LEU A 109 6.87 15.39 7.00
C LEU A 109 6.91 16.82 6.45
N ASP A 110 6.14 17.74 6.99
CA ASP A 110 6.29 19.16 6.70
C ASP A 110 7.24 19.78 7.74
N VAL A 111 8.44 20.06 7.32
CA VAL A 111 9.51 20.62 8.17
C VAL A 111 9.74 22.11 7.90
N THR A 112 8.80 22.77 7.22
CA THR A 112 8.91 24.20 6.87
C THR A 112 9.22 25.06 8.10
N ASP A 113 8.49 24.84 9.18
CA ASP A 113 8.64 25.63 10.42
C ASP A 113 9.85 25.18 11.26
N SER A 114 10.38 24.00 11.00
CA SER A 114 11.51 23.42 11.76
C SER A 114 12.87 23.87 11.26
N ALA A 115 12.94 24.48 10.08
CA ALA A 115 14.19 24.87 9.43
C ALA A 115 15.03 25.84 10.26
N THR A 116 14.39 26.71 11.05
CA THR A 116 15.08 27.70 11.91
C THR A 116 15.87 27.04 13.05
N LEU A 117 15.39 25.90 13.55
CA LEU A 117 15.98 25.22 14.72
C LEU A 117 16.79 23.98 14.35
N LYS A 118 16.44 23.31 13.25
CA LYS A 118 16.96 22.00 12.87
C LYS A 118 17.79 22.01 11.58
N GLY A 119 17.94 23.17 10.93
CA GLY A 119 18.60 23.28 9.64
C GLY A 119 17.65 23.06 8.46
N ASP A 120 18.18 23.15 7.24
CA ASP A 120 17.38 22.99 6.03
C ASP A 120 16.81 21.56 5.85
N GLY A 121 15.89 21.40 4.91
CA GLY A 121 15.24 20.11 4.68
C GLY A 121 16.22 18.99 4.31
N PHE A 122 17.34 19.29 3.65
CA PHE A 122 18.35 18.30 3.32
C PHE A 122 19.10 17.84 4.57
N HIS A 123 19.46 18.77 5.44
CA HIS A 123 20.12 18.49 6.72
C HIS A 123 19.22 17.63 7.62
N ILE A 124 17.94 18.00 7.75
CA ILE A 124 16.95 17.20 8.50
C ILE A 124 16.84 15.78 7.93
N ALA A 125 16.80 15.63 6.60
CA ALA A 125 16.77 14.33 5.97
C ALA A 125 18.02 13.47 6.26
N GLN A 126 19.21 14.09 6.33
CA GLN A 126 20.45 13.42 6.72
C GLN A 126 20.41 12.95 8.17
N GLU A 127 19.95 13.77 9.08
CA GLU A 127 19.81 13.39 10.50
C GLU A 127 18.81 12.24 10.66
N ILE A 128 17.62 12.31 10.04
CA ILE A 128 16.62 11.24 10.06
C ILE A 128 17.25 9.94 9.53
N SER A 129 17.89 9.96 8.36
CA SER A 129 18.55 8.77 7.80
C SER A 129 19.61 8.20 8.73
N SER A 130 20.42 9.05 9.35
CA SER A 130 21.45 8.63 10.32
C SER A 130 20.83 7.99 11.56
N ARG A 131 19.78 8.58 12.12
CA ARG A 131 19.06 8.07 13.29
C ARG A 131 18.37 6.74 13.01
N MET A 132 17.71 6.61 11.88
CA MET A 132 17.06 5.35 11.46
C MET A 132 18.07 4.20 11.41
N LYS A 133 19.26 4.44 10.88
CA LYS A 133 20.34 3.45 10.88
C LYS A 133 20.87 3.14 12.27
N LYS A 134 21.12 4.18 13.07
CA LYS A 134 21.76 4.04 14.40
C LYS A 134 20.81 3.47 15.44
N GLU A 135 19.56 3.94 15.46
CA GLU A 135 18.59 3.61 16.51
C GLU A 135 17.76 2.38 16.15
N LEU A 136 17.40 2.20 14.86
CA LEU A 136 16.54 1.10 14.40
C LEU A 136 17.28 0.04 13.57
N GLY A 137 18.48 0.32 13.09
CA GLY A 137 19.24 -0.60 12.25
C GLY A 137 18.71 -0.77 10.83
N ILE A 138 17.75 0.07 10.38
CA ILE A 138 17.19 0.05 9.04
C ILE A 138 17.56 1.31 8.26
N THR A 139 17.55 1.22 6.93
CA THR A 139 17.81 2.37 6.06
C THR A 139 16.52 2.97 5.51
N VAL A 140 16.57 4.25 5.19
CA VAL A 140 15.48 4.97 4.54
C VAL A 140 15.98 5.67 3.28
N SER A 141 15.08 5.87 2.32
CA SER A 141 15.28 6.81 1.22
C SER A 141 14.38 8.01 1.43
N VAL A 142 14.95 9.22 1.35
CA VAL A 142 14.24 10.45 1.67
C VAL A 142 14.21 11.37 0.46
N GLY A 143 13.02 11.79 0.06
CA GLY A 143 12.83 12.86 -0.90
C GLY A 143 12.58 14.18 -0.18
N VAL A 144 13.27 15.24 -0.60
CA VAL A 144 13.11 16.61 -0.08
C VAL A 144 12.57 17.48 -1.21
N SER A 145 11.42 18.11 -1.01
CA SER A 145 10.77 18.88 -2.07
C SER A 145 9.89 20.01 -1.50
N PHE A 146 9.25 20.76 -2.38
CA PHE A 146 8.31 21.83 -2.08
C PHE A 146 6.85 21.36 -1.96
N ASN A 147 6.55 20.10 -2.35
CA ASN A 147 5.23 19.51 -2.24
C ASN A 147 5.31 17.98 -1.98
N LYS A 148 4.17 17.36 -1.66
CA LYS A 148 4.08 15.93 -1.33
C LYS A 148 4.42 15.03 -2.51
N ILE A 149 4.04 15.43 -3.73
CA ILE A 149 4.18 14.62 -4.95
C ILE A 149 5.65 14.42 -5.29
N PHE A 150 6.41 15.52 -5.34
CA PHE A 150 7.83 15.44 -5.67
C PHE A 150 8.71 14.99 -4.50
N ALA A 151 8.25 15.17 -3.24
CA ALA A 151 8.90 14.52 -2.11
C ALA A 151 8.80 12.99 -2.22
N LYS A 152 7.61 12.45 -2.55
CA LYS A 152 7.43 11.00 -2.80
C LYS A 152 8.26 10.52 -3.99
N LEU A 153 8.21 11.21 -5.11
CA LEU A 153 9.01 10.87 -6.29
C LEU A 153 10.52 10.86 -5.97
N GLY A 154 10.98 11.85 -5.16
CA GLY A 154 12.36 11.95 -4.71
C GLY A 154 12.82 10.75 -3.89
N SER A 155 11.97 10.26 -2.99
CA SER A 155 12.30 9.08 -2.16
C SER A 155 12.45 7.80 -3.00
N ASP A 156 11.77 7.72 -4.15
CA ASP A 156 11.85 6.56 -5.06
C ASP A 156 13.00 6.69 -6.08
N TYR A 157 13.55 7.90 -6.28
CA TYR A 157 14.47 8.22 -7.38
C TYR A 157 15.81 7.49 -7.32
N LYS A 158 16.40 7.33 -6.13
CA LYS A 158 17.74 6.71 -5.92
C LYS A 158 17.74 5.71 -4.76
N LYS A 159 16.78 4.77 -4.75
CA LYS A 159 16.80 3.69 -3.74
C LYS A 159 17.95 2.71 -3.98
N PRO A 160 18.56 2.15 -2.91
CA PRO A 160 18.29 2.38 -1.49
C PRO A 160 19.16 3.46 -0.85
N ASP A 161 18.77 3.85 0.37
CA ASP A 161 19.61 4.59 1.31
C ASP A 161 20.15 5.90 0.73
N ALA A 162 19.28 6.67 0.11
CA ALA A 162 19.61 7.92 -0.58
C ALA A 162 18.72 9.08 -0.14
N ILE A 163 19.26 10.28 -0.23
CA ILE A 163 18.51 11.52 -0.08
C ILE A 163 18.50 12.22 -1.43
N THR A 164 17.31 12.54 -1.93
CA THR A 164 17.12 13.18 -3.23
C THR A 164 16.35 14.48 -3.05
N THR A 165 16.93 15.58 -3.49
CA THR A 165 16.22 16.86 -3.57
C THR A 165 15.49 17.00 -4.90
N MET A 166 14.29 17.57 -4.86
CA MET A 166 13.50 18.00 -6.01
C MET A 166 12.90 19.38 -5.71
N TYR A 167 13.75 20.42 -5.74
CA TYR A 167 13.33 21.79 -5.48
C TYR A 167 12.57 22.38 -6.67
N GLU A 168 11.86 23.47 -6.45
CA GLU A 168 10.97 24.08 -7.43
C GLU A 168 11.70 24.55 -8.71
N ASP A 169 12.95 24.97 -8.60
CA ASP A 169 13.79 25.40 -9.72
C ASP A 169 14.41 24.24 -10.52
N GLU A 170 14.38 23.01 -9.98
CA GLU A 170 15.06 21.88 -10.60
C GLU A 170 14.14 20.69 -10.92
N PHE A 171 12.90 20.64 -10.39
CA PHE A 171 12.05 19.46 -10.51
C PHE A 171 11.77 19.06 -11.96
N GLN A 172 11.56 20.05 -12.85
CA GLN A 172 11.32 19.77 -14.27
C GLN A 172 12.48 19.00 -14.90
N ARG A 173 13.71 19.44 -14.63
CA ARG A 173 14.91 18.79 -15.16
C ARG A 173 15.06 17.36 -14.65
N LYS A 174 14.71 17.09 -13.38
CA LYS A 174 14.85 15.78 -12.75
C LYS A 174 13.65 14.85 -13.01
N ALA A 175 12.43 15.40 -12.95
CA ALA A 175 11.21 14.59 -12.98
C ALA A 175 10.63 14.41 -14.39
N TRP A 176 10.70 15.40 -15.27
CA TRP A 176 10.03 15.33 -16.56
C TRP A 176 10.58 14.26 -17.51
N CYS A 177 11.82 13.84 -17.33
CA CYS A 177 12.43 12.73 -18.10
C CYS A 177 12.04 11.34 -17.59
N LEU A 178 11.43 11.25 -16.41
CA LEU A 178 11.04 9.97 -15.80
C LEU A 178 9.79 9.39 -16.46
N PRO A 179 9.62 8.06 -16.43
CA PRO A 179 8.39 7.41 -16.87
C PRO A 179 7.16 7.99 -16.18
N VAL A 180 6.06 8.16 -16.90
CA VAL A 180 4.82 8.67 -16.32
C VAL A 180 4.25 7.74 -15.23
N SER A 181 4.61 6.46 -15.26
CA SER A 181 4.26 5.46 -14.24
C SER A 181 4.87 5.75 -12.86
N ASP A 182 5.91 6.56 -12.79
CA ASP A 182 6.59 6.88 -11.53
C ASP A 182 5.87 8.01 -10.76
N LEU A 183 4.96 8.71 -11.43
CA LEU A 183 4.14 9.74 -10.78
C LEU A 183 3.09 9.09 -9.89
N LEU A 184 2.92 9.61 -8.68
CA LEU A 184 1.93 9.15 -7.72
C LEU A 184 0.52 9.09 -8.37
N TYR A 185 -0.22 8.03 -8.07
CA TYR A 185 -1.54 7.68 -8.64
C TYR A 185 -1.55 7.22 -10.11
N VAL A 186 -0.41 7.05 -10.74
CA VAL A 186 -0.33 6.41 -12.07
C VAL A 186 -0.06 4.91 -11.92
N GLY A 187 -1.12 4.17 -11.60
CA GLY A 187 -1.07 2.70 -11.60
C GLY A 187 -1.15 2.11 -13.02
N ASN A 188 -1.02 0.77 -13.14
CA ASN A 188 -0.97 0.06 -14.42
C ASN A 188 -2.11 0.41 -15.39
N ALA A 189 -3.36 0.54 -14.89
CA ALA A 189 -4.51 0.87 -15.74
C ALA A 189 -4.43 2.30 -16.30
N THR A 190 -4.04 3.27 -15.46
CA THR A 190 -3.84 4.66 -15.87
C THR A 190 -2.67 4.77 -16.83
N ASN A 191 -1.55 4.09 -16.53
CA ASN A 191 -0.37 4.06 -17.39
C ASN A 191 -0.70 3.55 -18.80
N LYS A 192 -1.44 2.44 -18.93
CA LYS A 192 -1.88 1.92 -20.25
C LYS A 192 -2.70 2.96 -21.02
N LYS A 193 -3.61 3.69 -20.36
CA LYS A 193 -4.40 4.74 -21.01
C LYS A 193 -3.51 5.91 -21.46
N LEU A 194 -2.57 6.37 -20.64
CA LEU A 194 -1.63 7.43 -20.99
C LEU A 194 -0.73 7.03 -22.16
N TYR A 195 -0.20 5.81 -22.15
CA TYR A 195 0.59 5.28 -23.27
C TYR A 195 -0.20 5.21 -24.58
N SER A 196 -1.51 4.87 -24.53
CA SER A 196 -2.36 4.88 -25.72
C SER A 196 -2.59 6.28 -26.30
N MET A 197 -2.32 7.32 -25.51
CA MET A 197 -2.37 8.74 -25.91
C MET A 197 -0.99 9.29 -26.32
N GLY A 198 0.05 8.45 -26.34
CA GLY A 198 1.42 8.86 -26.66
C GLY A 198 2.18 9.50 -25.48
N ILE A 199 1.61 9.53 -24.28
CA ILE A 199 2.19 10.11 -23.07
C ILE A 199 3.02 9.04 -22.38
N ARG A 200 4.33 9.19 -22.36
CA ARG A 200 5.28 8.20 -21.82
C ARG A 200 6.03 8.72 -20.61
N THR A 201 6.27 10.02 -20.53
CA THR A 201 7.03 10.67 -19.47
C THR A 201 6.14 11.63 -18.68
N ILE A 202 6.61 12.01 -17.49
CA ILE A 202 5.97 13.05 -16.67
C ILE A 202 5.94 14.38 -17.44
N GLY A 203 7.00 14.68 -18.21
CA GLY A 203 7.06 15.85 -19.07
C GLY A 203 6.05 15.84 -20.23
N ASP A 204 5.78 14.67 -20.81
CA ASP A 204 4.72 14.55 -21.84
C ASP A 204 3.35 14.84 -21.22
N LEU A 205 3.12 14.33 -20.00
CA LEU A 205 1.88 14.57 -19.26
C LEU A 205 1.71 16.06 -18.92
N ALA A 206 2.77 16.71 -18.44
CA ALA A 206 2.76 18.13 -18.08
C ALA A 206 2.44 19.03 -19.30
N LYS A 207 2.89 18.65 -20.48
CA LYS A 207 2.68 19.39 -21.75
C LYS A 207 1.39 19.01 -22.48
N SER A 208 0.66 18.02 -22.00
CA SER A 208 -0.58 17.55 -22.62
C SER A 208 -1.73 18.53 -22.41
N ASP A 209 -2.71 18.49 -23.29
CA ASP A 209 -3.98 19.22 -23.12
C ASP A 209 -4.78 18.62 -21.96
N GLU A 210 -5.02 19.42 -20.93
CA GLU A 210 -5.81 19.04 -19.75
C GLU A 210 -7.22 18.56 -20.13
N THR A 211 -7.87 19.21 -21.11
CA THR A 211 -9.23 18.86 -21.56
C THR A 211 -9.28 17.44 -22.13
N LEU A 212 -8.24 17.05 -22.86
CA LEU A 212 -8.10 15.69 -23.39
C LEU A 212 -7.89 14.68 -22.28
N LEU A 213 -7.07 15.00 -21.28
CA LEU A 213 -6.83 14.16 -20.10
C LEU A 213 -8.11 13.94 -19.29
N VAL A 214 -8.87 15.02 -19.06
CA VAL A 214 -10.18 14.94 -18.35
C VAL A 214 -11.17 14.06 -19.11
N ARG A 215 -11.22 14.16 -20.44
CA ARG A 215 -12.10 13.33 -21.27
C ARG A 215 -11.79 11.84 -21.15
N LYS A 216 -10.50 11.47 -21.00
CA LYS A 216 -10.03 10.07 -20.96
C LYS A 216 -9.94 9.48 -19.55
N LEU A 217 -9.61 10.29 -18.56
CA LEU A 217 -9.31 9.87 -17.19
C LEU A 217 -10.29 10.45 -16.14
N GLY A 218 -11.25 11.28 -16.57
CA GLY A 218 -12.14 12.00 -15.67
C GLY A 218 -11.38 12.99 -14.77
N LYS A 219 -11.84 13.21 -13.57
CA LYS A 219 -11.21 14.13 -12.60
C LYS A 219 -9.72 13.83 -12.37
N MET A 220 -9.32 12.56 -12.46
CA MET A 220 -7.90 12.20 -12.31
C MET A 220 -7.02 12.77 -13.41
N GLY A 221 -7.56 13.05 -14.60
CA GLY A 221 -6.81 13.69 -15.69
C GLY A 221 -6.29 15.08 -15.29
N SER A 222 -7.15 15.92 -14.75
CA SER A 222 -6.78 17.26 -14.25
C SER A 222 -5.79 17.18 -13.08
N ILE A 223 -6.04 16.27 -12.12
CA ILE A 223 -5.16 16.08 -10.96
C ILE A 223 -3.74 15.66 -11.39
N LEU A 224 -3.62 14.69 -12.28
CA LEU A 224 -2.32 14.22 -12.75
C LEU A 224 -1.59 15.27 -13.59
N TRP A 225 -2.31 16.06 -14.39
CA TRP A 225 -1.75 17.19 -15.12
C TRP A 225 -1.20 18.25 -14.16
N ALA A 226 -1.97 18.61 -13.12
CA ALA A 226 -1.54 19.53 -12.09
C ALA A 226 -0.27 19.03 -11.37
N PHE A 227 -0.25 17.76 -10.97
CA PHE A 227 0.92 17.16 -10.33
C PHE A 227 2.16 17.18 -11.22
N ALA A 228 2.04 16.82 -12.50
CA ALA A 228 3.16 16.85 -13.44
C ALA A 228 3.73 18.26 -13.65
N ASN A 229 2.90 19.30 -13.45
CA ASN A 229 3.28 20.71 -13.51
C ASN A 229 3.74 21.29 -12.15
N GLY A 230 3.81 20.50 -11.09
CA GLY A 230 4.28 20.95 -9.78
C GLY A 230 3.19 21.48 -8.85
N TYR A 231 1.94 21.48 -9.29
CA TYR A 231 0.82 22.04 -8.52
C TYR A 231 0.26 21.01 -7.52
N ASP A 232 0.67 21.09 -6.28
CA ASP A 232 0.09 20.39 -5.15
C ASP A 232 0.23 21.22 -3.88
N GLU A 233 -0.88 21.75 -3.41
CA GLU A 233 -0.96 22.55 -2.18
C GLU A 233 -1.51 21.73 -1.00
N SER A 234 -1.73 20.42 -1.17
CA SER A 234 -2.26 19.58 -0.12
C SER A 234 -1.39 19.65 1.13
N PRO A 235 -1.95 19.93 2.31
CA PRO A 235 -1.18 20.00 3.55
C PRO A 235 -0.74 18.61 3.99
N VAL A 236 0.41 18.51 4.64
CA VAL A 236 0.75 17.37 5.47
C VAL A 236 -0.10 17.45 6.74
N LYS A 237 -0.83 16.39 7.04
CA LYS A 237 -1.74 16.38 8.20
C LYS A 237 -0.96 16.38 9.51
N LEU A 238 -1.57 16.97 10.53
CA LEU A 238 -1.11 16.80 11.89
C LEU A 238 -1.30 15.35 12.35
N GLU A 239 -0.39 14.83 13.13
CA GLU A 239 -0.37 13.45 13.65
C GLU A 239 -1.73 12.95 14.19
N ASN A 240 -2.42 13.80 14.92
CA ASN A 240 -3.68 13.46 15.59
C ASN A 240 -4.93 13.70 14.73
N THR A 241 -4.76 14.06 13.45
CA THR A 241 -5.88 14.26 12.53
C THR A 241 -6.27 12.93 11.87
N SER A 242 -6.85 12.02 12.65
CA SER A 242 -7.38 10.78 12.08
C SER A 242 -8.61 11.08 11.20
N ALA A 243 -8.56 10.66 9.95
CA ALA A 243 -9.77 10.65 9.14
C ALA A 243 -10.79 9.68 9.78
N PRO A 244 -12.09 10.03 9.78
CA PRO A 244 -13.10 9.13 10.34
C PRO A 244 -13.03 7.77 9.63
N VAL A 245 -13.07 6.69 10.41
CA VAL A 245 -13.11 5.32 9.89
C VAL A 245 -14.39 5.17 9.06
N LYS A 246 -14.24 4.84 7.77
CA LYS A 246 -15.36 4.69 6.84
C LYS A 246 -15.86 3.26 6.78
N SER A 247 -14.98 2.29 6.91
CA SER A 247 -15.30 0.86 6.86
C SER A 247 -14.33 0.03 7.71
N VAL A 248 -14.79 -1.13 8.16
CA VAL A 248 -13.99 -2.16 8.79
C VAL A 248 -14.24 -3.44 8.02
N GLY A 249 -13.20 -4.03 7.44
CA GLY A 249 -13.32 -5.22 6.61
C GLY A 249 -12.26 -6.26 6.91
N ASN A 250 -12.52 -7.52 6.55
CA ASN A 250 -11.55 -8.60 6.56
C ASN A 250 -11.79 -9.55 5.37
N SER A 251 -10.74 -10.20 4.91
CA SER A 251 -10.83 -11.14 3.79
C SER A 251 -9.90 -12.32 3.99
N THR A 252 -10.21 -13.43 3.33
CA THR A 252 -9.33 -14.60 3.30
C THR A 252 -9.43 -15.32 1.96
N THR A 253 -8.32 -15.92 1.53
CA THR A 253 -8.33 -16.96 0.51
C THR A 253 -8.41 -18.30 1.22
N THR A 254 -9.40 -19.11 0.90
CA THR A 254 -9.62 -20.39 1.58
C THR A 254 -8.56 -21.42 1.20
N LEU A 255 -8.17 -22.29 2.15
CA LEU A 255 -7.15 -23.33 1.95
C LEU A 255 -7.57 -24.33 0.86
N ARG A 256 -8.86 -24.59 0.74
CA ARG A 256 -9.49 -25.42 -0.30
C ARG A 256 -10.66 -24.69 -0.92
N ASP A 257 -11.09 -25.16 -2.06
CA ASP A 257 -12.30 -24.63 -2.69
C ASP A 257 -13.51 -24.93 -1.79
N MET A 258 -14.43 -23.97 -1.71
CA MET A 258 -15.68 -24.14 -0.98
C MET A 258 -16.67 -24.83 -1.90
N GLU A 259 -17.17 -25.98 -1.48
CA GLU A 259 -18.05 -26.85 -2.28
C GLU A 259 -19.49 -26.83 -1.77
N THR A 260 -19.68 -26.46 -0.51
CA THR A 260 -20.98 -26.45 0.14
C THR A 260 -21.35 -25.08 0.69
N ASP A 261 -22.65 -24.85 0.84
CA ASP A 261 -23.19 -23.65 1.52
C ASP A 261 -22.68 -23.55 2.98
N GLU A 262 -22.44 -24.67 3.64
CA GLU A 262 -21.92 -24.69 5.01
C GLU A 262 -20.45 -24.24 5.06
N ASP A 263 -19.60 -24.60 4.08
CA ASP A 263 -18.24 -24.08 3.97
C ASP A 263 -18.25 -22.55 3.89
N VAL A 264 -19.10 -21.99 3.02
CA VAL A 264 -19.25 -20.54 2.85
C VAL A 264 -19.72 -19.88 4.15
N LYS A 265 -20.69 -20.46 4.81
CA LYS A 265 -21.25 -19.95 6.07
C LYS A 265 -20.20 -19.92 7.17
N ILE A 266 -19.41 -20.99 7.33
CA ILE A 266 -18.31 -21.05 8.30
C ILE A 266 -17.32 -19.92 8.06
N VAL A 267 -16.86 -19.72 6.82
CA VAL A 267 -15.90 -18.68 6.47
C VAL A 267 -16.49 -17.28 6.73
N LEU A 268 -17.75 -17.05 6.36
CA LEU A 268 -18.42 -15.77 6.63
C LEU A 268 -18.53 -15.48 8.13
N TYR A 269 -18.82 -16.48 8.97
CA TYR A 269 -18.87 -16.29 10.41
C TYR A 269 -17.49 -15.97 11.00
N ILE A 270 -16.42 -16.64 10.54
CA ILE A 270 -15.03 -16.32 10.95
C ILE A 270 -14.67 -14.88 10.61
N LEU A 271 -14.96 -14.45 9.39
CA LEU A 271 -14.69 -13.07 8.95
C LEU A 271 -15.54 -12.05 9.69
N ALA A 272 -16.83 -12.35 9.89
CA ALA A 272 -17.75 -11.49 10.63
C ALA A 272 -17.33 -11.34 12.09
N GLU A 273 -16.81 -12.41 12.74
CA GLU A 273 -16.28 -12.30 14.10
C GLU A 273 -15.11 -11.33 14.18
N SER A 274 -14.14 -11.45 13.27
CA SER A 274 -13.00 -10.53 13.20
C SER A 274 -13.44 -9.08 12.96
N VAL A 275 -14.41 -8.85 12.09
CA VAL A 275 -14.96 -7.50 11.81
C VAL A 275 -15.72 -6.98 13.03
N ALA A 276 -16.61 -7.79 13.61
CA ALA A 276 -17.42 -7.42 14.78
C ALA A 276 -16.56 -7.12 16.01
N ALA A 277 -15.49 -7.89 16.25
CA ALA A 277 -14.54 -7.64 17.33
C ALA A 277 -13.92 -6.25 17.18
N ARG A 278 -13.37 -5.93 16.00
CA ARG A 278 -12.78 -4.61 15.73
C ARG A 278 -13.78 -3.46 15.82
N LEU A 279 -15.03 -3.67 15.39
CA LEU A 279 -16.10 -2.68 15.59
C LEU A 279 -16.34 -2.42 17.07
N ARG A 280 -16.44 -3.47 17.91
CA ARG A 280 -16.63 -3.35 19.37
C ARG A 280 -15.45 -2.66 20.06
N GLU A 281 -14.22 -3.07 19.74
CA GLU A 281 -12.98 -2.50 20.29
C GLU A 281 -12.88 -0.99 20.06
N ASN A 282 -13.38 -0.52 18.91
CA ASN A 282 -13.35 0.89 18.54
C ASN A 282 -14.66 1.64 18.82
N GLY A 283 -15.63 1.01 19.49
CA GLY A 283 -16.92 1.62 19.81
C GLY A 283 -17.82 1.87 18.58
N PHE A 284 -17.56 1.21 17.46
CA PHE A 284 -18.32 1.40 16.22
C PHE A 284 -19.47 0.41 16.06
N ARG A 285 -20.43 0.79 15.21
CA ARG A 285 -21.51 -0.06 14.68
C ARG A 285 -21.65 0.18 13.19
N CYS A 286 -21.76 -0.89 12.40
CA CYS A 286 -22.00 -0.77 10.97
C CYS A 286 -23.50 -0.65 10.66
N ARG A 287 -23.84 0.11 9.61
CA ARG A 287 -25.19 0.18 9.04
C ARG A 287 -25.29 -0.57 7.71
N THR A 288 -24.18 -0.87 7.10
CA THR A 288 -24.09 -1.56 5.82
C THR A 288 -23.16 -2.74 5.95
N VAL A 289 -23.59 -3.88 5.45
CA VAL A 289 -22.77 -5.08 5.30
C VAL A 289 -22.53 -5.28 3.82
N GLU A 290 -21.28 -5.45 3.44
CA GLU A 290 -20.88 -5.76 2.08
C GLU A 290 -20.14 -7.11 2.07
N ILE A 291 -20.41 -7.91 1.06
CA ILE A 291 -19.58 -9.08 0.72
C ILE A 291 -18.92 -8.85 -0.63
N SER A 292 -17.74 -9.39 -0.77
CA SER A 292 -17.03 -9.51 -2.03
C SER A 292 -16.63 -10.96 -2.23
N VAL A 293 -16.95 -11.52 -3.37
CA VAL A 293 -16.71 -12.93 -3.70
C VAL A 293 -15.87 -12.98 -4.96
N ARG A 294 -14.79 -13.78 -4.93
CA ARG A 294 -13.98 -14.09 -6.10
C ARG A 294 -13.89 -15.60 -6.26
N ASP A 295 -14.17 -16.09 -7.45
CA ASP A 295 -14.01 -17.52 -7.77
C ASP A 295 -12.61 -17.84 -8.32
N LYS A 296 -12.34 -19.12 -8.59
CA LYS A 296 -11.06 -19.60 -9.14
C LYS A 296 -10.75 -19.11 -10.55
N GLU A 297 -11.76 -18.71 -11.30
CA GLU A 297 -11.62 -18.11 -12.63
C GLU A 297 -11.35 -16.61 -12.54
N LEU A 298 -11.20 -16.08 -11.30
CA LEU A 298 -11.01 -14.69 -10.96
C LEU A 298 -12.24 -13.82 -11.26
N PHE A 299 -13.40 -14.42 -11.51
CA PHE A 299 -14.65 -13.67 -11.55
C PHE A 299 -14.92 -13.08 -10.16
N HIS A 300 -15.25 -11.82 -10.13
CA HIS A 300 -15.40 -11.06 -8.89
C HIS A 300 -16.69 -10.25 -8.92
N PHE A 301 -17.43 -10.28 -7.82
CA PHE A 301 -18.54 -9.37 -7.59
C PHE A 301 -18.58 -8.90 -6.14
N SER A 302 -19.17 -7.73 -5.92
CA SER A 302 -19.48 -7.20 -4.60
C SER A 302 -20.96 -6.87 -4.49
N LYS A 303 -21.54 -7.12 -3.33
CA LYS A 303 -22.91 -6.77 -2.99
C LYS A 303 -23.01 -6.27 -1.57
N GLN A 304 -23.88 -5.29 -1.35
CA GLN A 304 -24.11 -4.71 -0.03
C GLN A 304 -25.57 -4.66 0.33
N VAL A 305 -25.85 -4.67 1.63
CA VAL A 305 -27.18 -4.49 2.19
C VAL A 305 -27.13 -3.54 3.39
N LYS A 306 -28.13 -2.68 3.50
CA LYS A 306 -28.32 -1.82 4.66
C LYS A 306 -29.08 -2.59 5.74
N LEU A 307 -28.53 -2.65 6.94
CA LEU A 307 -29.17 -3.22 8.11
C LEU A 307 -30.33 -2.30 8.59
N GLN A 308 -31.36 -2.89 9.19
CA GLN A 308 -32.45 -2.12 9.81
C GLN A 308 -31.93 -1.27 10.97
N ASN A 309 -31.11 -1.84 11.82
CA ASN A 309 -30.44 -1.19 12.94
C ASN A 309 -28.93 -1.27 12.79
N ALA A 310 -28.21 -0.27 13.31
CA ALA A 310 -26.77 -0.31 13.35
C ALA A 310 -26.30 -1.41 14.32
N SER A 311 -25.40 -2.28 13.88
CA SER A 311 -24.97 -3.46 14.63
C SER A 311 -23.45 -3.64 14.66
N ASN A 312 -22.95 -4.30 15.71
CA ASN A 312 -21.63 -4.87 15.84
C ASN A 312 -21.70 -6.32 16.35
N ILE A 313 -22.84 -6.97 16.12
CA ILE A 313 -23.10 -8.35 16.54
C ILE A 313 -22.70 -9.27 15.38
N THR A 314 -21.79 -10.21 15.67
CA THR A 314 -21.25 -11.17 14.71
C THR A 314 -22.34 -11.88 13.91
N LYS A 315 -23.35 -12.43 14.61
CA LYS A 315 -24.45 -13.17 14.00
C LYS A 315 -25.23 -12.31 12.99
N GLU A 316 -25.56 -11.07 13.31
CA GLU A 316 -26.32 -10.19 12.43
C GLU A 316 -25.53 -9.83 11.16
N ILE A 317 -24.22 -9.58 11.31
CA ILE A 317 -23.32 -9.30 10.20
C ILE A 317 -23.15 -10.55 9.31
N ALA A 318 -22.90 -11.72 9.92
CA ALA A 318 -22.73 -12.97 9.19
C ALA A 318 -23.99 -13.40 8.43
N GLU A 319 -25.15 -13.32 9.05
CA GLU A 319 -26.45 -13.67 8.43
C GLU A 319 -26.81 -12.71 7.28
N ALA A 320 -26.51 -11.41 7.43
CA ALA A 320 -26.68 -10.44 6.33
C ALA A 320 -25.75 -10.77 5.15
N GLY A 321 -24.48 -11.08 5.44
CA GLY A 321 -23.51 -11.51 4.43
C GLY A 321 -23.92 -12.80 3.74
N TYR A 322 -24.38 -13.79 4.49
CA TYR A 322 -24.82 -15.08 3.94
C TYR A 322 -26.06 -14.93 3.05
N ARG A 323 -27.03 -14.09 3.42
CA ARG A 323 -28.17 -13.77 2.53
C ARG A 323 -27.71 -13.14 1.23
N LEU A 324 -26.83 -12.14 1.29
CA LEU A 324 -26.26 -11.53 0.08
C LEU A 324 -25.59 -12.55 -0.83
N TYR A 325 -24.87 -13.51 -0.24
CA TYR A 325 -24.26 -14.60 -0.98
C TYR A 325 -25.32 -15.47 -1.67
N LYS A 326 -26.30 -15.99 -0.94
CA LYS A 326 -27.38 -16.85 -1.48
C LYS A 326 -28.20 -16.18 -2.57
N ASP A 327 -28.45 -14.89 -2.46
CA ASP A 327 -29.25 -14.14 -3.42
C ASP A 327 -28.49 -13.83 -4.73
N ASN A 328 -27.17 -13.82 -4.70
CA ASN A 328 -26.35 -13.33 -5.82
C ASN A 328 -25.35 -14.36 -6.39
N TYR A 329 -25.11 -15.47 -5.70
CA TYR A 329 -24.18 -16.50 -6.14
C TYR A 329 -24.74 -17.90 -5.82
N ARG A 330 -24.57 -18.81 -6.76
CA ARG A 330 -24.84 -20.22 -6.57
C ARG A 330 -23.56 -21.00 -6.82
N LEU A 331 -23.16 -21.85 -5.87
CA LEU A 331 -22.13 -22.84 -6.14
C LEU A 331 -22.60 -23.67 -7.33
N PRO A 332 -21.70 -24.03 -8.28
CA PRO A 332 -22.05 -24.95 -9.35
C PRO A 332 -22.59 -26.22 -8.70
N ALA A 333 -23.81 -26.63 -9.06
CA ALA A 333 -24.31 -27.95 -8.70
C ALA A 333 -23.34 -28.99 -9.26
N ASP A 334 -23.20 -30.13 -8.57
CA ASP A 334 -22.32 -31.27 -8.90
C ASP A 334 -22.45 -31.82 -10.35
N ASP A 335 -22.30 -30.99 -11.35
CA ASP A 335 -22.00 -31.43 -12.70
C ASP A 335 -20.52 -31.79 -12.77
N LYS A 336 -20.23 -33.06 -12.85
CA LYS A 336 -18.89 -33.68 -12.86
C LYS A 336 -17.93 -33.14 -13.95
N GLU A 337 -18.30 -32.12 -14.68
CA GLU A 337 -17.51 -31.50 -15.76
C GLU A 337 -17.12 -30.02 -15.57
N LEU A 338 -17.66 -29.32 -14.56
CA LEU A 338 -17.30 -27.92 -14.31
C LEU A 338 -16.48 -27.81 -13.02
N LYS A 339 -15.17 -27.65 -13.23
CA LYS A 339 -14.14 -27.53 -12.19
C LYS A 339 -14.38 -26.31 -11.27
N SER A 340 -14.55 -26.61 -10.00
CA SER A 340 -14.57 -25.82 -8.74
C SER A 340 -14.33 -24.29 -8.79
N SER A 341 -15.22 -23.50 -8.21
CA SER A 341 -15.12 -22.05 -7.99
C SER A 341 -14.61 -21.70 -6.60
N ARG A 342 -13.79 -20.64 -6.48
CA ARG A 342 -13.21 -20.15 -5.23
C ARG A 342 -13.84 -18.81 -4.85
N PRO A 343 -14.56 -18.66 -3.76
CA PRO A 343 -14.87 -17.35 -3.23
C PRO A 343 -13.74 -16.81 -2.36
N GLU A 344 -13.29 -15.59 -2.64
CA GLU A 344 -12.54 -14.72 -1.75
C GLU A 344 -13.51 -13.66 -1.22
N PHE A 345 -13.49 -13.37 0.09
CA PHE A 345 -14.37 -12.39 0.70
C PHE A 345 -13.60 -11.12 1.09
N PHE A 346 -14.06 -9.96 0.62
CA PHE A 346 -13.48 -8.66 0.93
C PHE A 346 -14.52 -7.71 1.50
N GLN A 347 -14.11 -6.90 2.50
CA GLN A 347 -14.68 -5.67 3.09
C GLN A 347 -16.02 -5.81 3.80
#